data_ba13147f85b3b08d68e6fe69641f668b
#
_entry.id   ba13147f85b3b08d68e6fe69641f668b
#
_cell.length_a   1.000
_cell.length_b   1.000
_cell.length_c   1.000
_cell.angle_alpha   90.00
_cell.angle_beta   90.00
_cell.angle_gamma   90.00
#
_symmetry.space_group_name_H-M   'P 1'
#
loop_
_entity.id
_entity.type
_entity.pdbx_description
1 polymer ?
#
loop_
_entity_poly.entity_id
_entity_poly.type
_entity_poly.pdbx_seq_one_letter_code
_entity_poly.pdbx_strand_id
1 'polypeptide(L)'
;MKRQLTSLAVALLMATGSFTAVASSHREAPSITKTPKVDGTDFYMFNSYESGRAGFVTLIANYLPLQDAYGGPNYFSLDPNALYEIEIDNNGDAKEDVTFQFRFQQSLKDLQVPVNGTMVSVPLSNIGAITNDSSSAQNTAETFSVTMVKGDRRMGTRTVLGNFKKPFDNVGNKSIPNYAAYANSFIQPIAIPGCGTGKVFVGQRKESFAVNLGQIFDLVNIAAPATEFNANAESAGKNTLADKNVTTIALEVPVGCLATAGQPIIGGWTTASLRQGVLRNPLPESNIKTATKEGGAWTQVSRLGMPLVNEVVIGLKDKDKFNASHPSKDGQFATYVTNPTLPALLQILFGSAGVKAPTNFPRTDLIAAFLTGIPTLNKPANVVASEQLRLNTAIPATAQANQNRLGVIAGDNAGFPNGRRPGDDVVDIALRVVMGKVCTIAGVNTAVGCKATDAPSGG
;
A
#
# COMPACT_ATOMS: atom_id res chain seq x y z
N MET A 1 52.92 25.54 -4.62
CA MET A 1 52.00 24.91 -5.58
C MET A 1 51.56 23.48 -5.23
N LYS A 2 52.33 22.61 -4.58
CA LYS A 2 51.92 21.22 -4.21
C LYS A 2 50.88 21.10 -3.08
N ARG A 3 50.69 22.09 -2.21
CA ARG A 3 49.69 22.05 -1.10
C ARG A 3 48.28 22.47 -1.51
N GLN A 4 48.14 23.23 -2.61
CA GLN A 4 46.81 23.65 -3.09
C GLN A 4 46.12 22.55 -3.95
N LEU A 5 46.88 21.69 -4.61
CA LEU A 5 46.35 20.57 -5.39
C LEU A 5 45.81 19.44 -4.53
N THR A 6 46.36 19.22 -3.33
CA THR A 6 45.83 18.21 -2.39
C THR A 6 44.50 18.64 -1.75
N SER A 7 44.33 19.95 -1.49
CA SER A 7 43.06 20.47 -0.93
C SER A 7 41.92 20.40 -1.96
N LEU A 8 42.22 20.61 -3.24
CA LEU A 8 41.22 20.53 -4.33
C LEU A 8 40.80 19.07 -4.60
N ALA A 9 41.73 18.12 -4.50
CA ALA A 9 41.44 16.70 -4.68
C ALA A 9 40.59 16.11 -3.53
N VAL A 10 40.82 16.57 -2.29
CA VAL A 10 40.00 16.16 -1.12
C VAL A 10 38.61 16.81 -1.18
N ALA A 11 38.47 18.05 -1.65
CA ALA A 11 37.18 18.69 -1.87
C ALA A 11 36.38 18.04 -2.99
N LEU A 12 37.04 17.58 -4.08
CA LEU A 12 36.37 16.84 -5.14
C LEU A 12 35.95 15.42 -4.72
N LEU A 13 36.72 14.76 -3.86
CA LEU A 13 36.32 13.44 -3.32
C LEU A 13 35.18 13.51 -2.30
N MET A 14 34.98 14.65 -1.62
CA MET A 14 33.83 14.84 -0.75
C MET A 14 32.57 15.27 -1.50
N ALA A 15 32.71 15.77 -2.74
CA ALA A 15 31.57 16.14 -3.57
C ALA A 15 30.95 14.96 -4.35
N THR A 16 31.57 13.76 -4.34
CA THR A 16 31.03 12.55 -4.98
C THR A 16 30.40 11.57 -4.00
N GLY A 17 30.20 11.94 -2.75
CA GLY A 17 29.31 11.25 -1.85
C GLY A 17 27.87 11.45 -2.30
N SER A 18 27.43 10.62 -3.26
CA SER A 18 26.03 10.53 -3.62
C SER A 18 25.26 10.08 -2.37
N PHE A 19 24.73 11.03 -1.62
CA PHE A 19 23.61 10.73 -0.74
C PHE A 19 22.49 10.25 -1.65
N THR A 20 22.30 8.95 -1.72
CA THR A 20 21.06 8.38 -2.22
C THR A 20 19.97 8.85 -1.28
N ALA A 21 19.33 9.97 -1.59
CA ALA A 21 18.09 10.36 -0.98
C ALA A 21 17.08 9.25 -1.34
N VAL A 22 16.79 8.38 -0.39
CA VAL A 22 15.77 7.33 -0.50
C VAL A 22 14.45 8.02 -0.23
N ALA A 23 13.91 8.72 -1.22
CA ALA A 23 12.54 9.21 -1.17
C ALA A 23 11.61 8.09 -1.66
N SER A 24 10.67 7.72 -0.82
CA SER A 24 9.65 6.71 -1.07
C SER A 24 8.32 7.39 -1.29
N SER A 25 7.49 6.91 -2.23
CA SER A 25 6.08 7.28 -2.28
C SER A 25 5.32 6.85 -1.01
N HIS A 26 5.88 5.96 -0.29
CA HIS A 26 5.55 5.54 1.06
C HIS A 26 6.26 6.50 2.01
N ARG A 27 5.68 6.87 3.13
CA ARG A 27 6.09 7.97 4.02
C ARG A 27 5.79 9.36 3.44
N GLU A 28 4.70 9.46 2.68
CA GLU A 28 4.29 10.66 1.95
C GLU A 28 3.83 11.80 2.84
N ALA A 29 3.44 11.51 4.09
CA ALA A 29 2.93 12.50 5.04
C ALA A 29 3.92 12.74 6.19
N PRO A 30 4.02 13.98 6.71
CA PRO A 30 5.00 14.33 7.74
C PRO A 30 4.92 13.51 9.03
N SER A 31 3.69 13.17 9.49
CA SER A 31 3.50 12.42 10.74
C SER A 31 3.81 10.94 10.58
N ILE A 32 3.38 10.32 9.47
CA ILE A 32 3.55 8.87 9.28
C ILE A 32 5.03 8.48 9.11
N THR A 33 5.86 9.38 8.62
CA THR A 33 7.32 9.19 8.52
C THR A 33 7.96 8.85 9.87
N LYS A 34 7.37 9.29 10.98
CA LYS A 34 7.87 9.03 12.34
C LYS A 34 7.47 7.66 12.87
N THR A 35 6.47 7.02 12.28
CA THR A 35 5.88 5.75 12.72
C THR A 35 5.74 4.76 11.56
N PRO A 36 6.85 4.35 10.92
CA PRO A 36 6.81 3.57 9.68
C PRO A 36 6.12 2.20 9.81
N LYS A 37 5.97 1.67 11.02
CA LYS A 37 5.27 0.40 11.24
C LYS A 37 3.76 0.46 10.95
N VAL A 38 3.17 1.65 10.98
CA VAL A 38 1.75 1.90 10.69
C VAL A 38 1.55 2.66 9.38
N ASP A 39 2.60 2.83 8.60
CA ASP A 39 2.55 3.41 7.27
C ASP A 39 1.99 2.41 6.27
N GLY A 40 0.77 2.67 5.78
CA GLY A 40 0.11 1.88 4.75
C GLY A 40 0.68 2.26 3.39
N THR A 41 1.36 1.32 2.74
CA THR A 41 2.12 1.57 1.51
C THR A 41 1.30 1.31 0.26
N ASP A 42 0.51 0.22 0.28
CA ASP A 42 -0.30 -0.22 -0.83
C ASP A 42 -1.56 -0.92 -0.36
N PHE A 43 -2.63 -0.69 -1.10
CA PHE A 43 -3.86 -1.46 -0.99
C PHE A 43 -4.23 -2.06 -2.33
N TYR A 44 -4.51 -3.38 -2.32
CA TYR A 44 -4.97 -4.13 -3.49
C TYR A 44 -6.29 -4.79 -3.17
N MET A 45 -7.20 -4.78 -4.12
CA MET A 45 -8.49 -5.44 -4.06
C MET A 45 -8.88 -5.91 -5.45
N PHE A 46 -9.03 -7.21 -5.64
CA PHE A 46 -9.32 -7.79 -6.95
C PHE A 46 -10.02 -9.14 -6.84
N ASN A 47 -10.80 -9.49 -7.85
CA ASN A 47 -11.35 -10.85 -7.97
C ASN A 47 -10.22 -11.87 -8.10
N SER A 48 -10.25 -12.94 -7.29
CA SER A 48 -9.20 -13.94 -7.29
C SER A 48 -9.05 -14.58 -8.67
N TYR A 49 -7.81 -14.61 -9.16
CA TYR A 49 -7.44 -15.31 -10.40
C TYR A 49 -6.75 -16.65 -10.13
N GLU A 50 -6.72 -17.09 -8.87
CA GLU A 50 -6.25 -18.43 -8.50
C GLU A 50 -7.25 -19.50 -9.01
N SER A 51 -6.73 -20.59 -9.55
CA SER A 51 -7.56 -21.70 -10.05
C SER A 51 -8.46 -22.27 -8.95
N GLY A 52 -9.74 -22.45 -9.24
CA GLY A 52 -10.74 -22.94 -8.29
C GLY A 52 -11.20 -21.91 -7.25
N ARG A 53 -10.79 -20.63 -7.37
CA ARG A 53 -11.16 -19.55 -6.46
C ARG A 53 -12.02 -18.46 -7.11
N ALA A 54 -12.71 -18.76 -8.20
CA ALA A 54 -13.76 -17.88 -8.73
C ALA A 54 -14.83 -17.62 -7.65
N GLY A 55 -15.28 -16.37 -7.52
CA GLY A 55 -16.23 -15.98 -6.46
C GLY A 55 -15.56 -15.59 -5.13
N PHE A 56 -14.25 -15.41 -5.13
CA PHE A 56 -13.49 -14.81 -4.02
C PHE A 56 -12.87 -13.46 -4.42
N VAL A 57 -12.75 -12.56 -3.46
CA VAL A 57 -11.99 -11.32 -3.56
C VAL A 57 -10.74 -11.45 -2.72
N THR A 58 -9.61 -11.07 -3.29
CA THR A 58 -8.33 -10.94 -2.57
C THR A 58 -8.13 -9.49 -2.16
N LEU A 59 -7.89 -9.28 -0.87
CA LEU A 59 -7.60 -8.00 -0.23
C LEU A 59 -6.17 -8.05 0.27
N ILE A 60 -5.35 -7.08 -0.10
CA ILE A 60 -3.95 -6.99 0.36
C ILE A 60 -3.69 -5.58 0.84
N ALA A 61 -3.23 -5.46 2.09
CA ALA A 61 -2.76 -4.22 2.66
C ALA A 61 -1.28 -4.37 3.03
N ASN A 62 -0.42 -3.55 2.42
CA ASN A 62 1.00 -3.51 2.70
C ASN A 62 1.33 -2.41 3.70
N TYR A 63 2.23 -2.70 4.61
CA TYR A 63 2.71 -1.80 5.65
C TYR A 63 4.21 -1.88 5.80
N LEU A 64 4.78 -0.88 6.48
CA LEU A 64 6.21 -0.82 6.80
C LEU A 64 7.07 -0.84 5.52
N PRO A 65 7.14 0.30 4.80
CA PRO A 65 7.79 0.41 3.50
C PRO A 65 9.31 0.29 3.59
N LEU A 66 9.93 0.05 2.43
CA LEU A 66 11.38 0.13 2.21
C LEU A 66 12.19 -0.82 3.07
N GLN A 67 11.71 -2.03 3.25
CA GLN A 67 12.44 -3.05 3.96
C GLN A 67 13.60 -3.56 3.11
N ASP A 68 14.81 -3.29 3.57
CA ASP A 68 16.03 -3.81 2.98
C ASP A 68 16.43 -5.17 3.60
N ALA A 69 17.26 -5.94 2.88
CA ALA A 69 17.88 -7.14 3.40
C ALA A 69 18.78 -6.89 4.63
N TYR A 70 19.14 -5.64 4.88
CA TYR A 70 19.99 -5.20 6.00
C TYR A 70 19.19 -4.68 7.20
N GLY A 71 17.90 -4.91 7.27
CA GLY A 71 17.02 -4.36 8.31
C GLY A 71 17.14 -4.99 9.69
N GLY A 72 18.01 -6.02 9.88
CA GLY A 72 18.26 -6.59 11.20
C GLY A 72 18.83 -5.59 12.21
N PRO A 73 18.99 -5.98 13.49
CA PRO A 73 18.80 -7.33 14.08
C PRO A 73 17.37 -7.68 14.53
N ASN A 74 16.44 -6.71 14.62
CA ASN A 74 15.09 -6.95 15.15
C ASN A 74 14.02 -7.06 14.05
N TYR A 75 14.45 -6.93 12.80
CA TYR A 75 13.67 -7.06 11.58
C TYR A 75 12.35 -6.24 11.56
N PHE A 76 11.37 -6.67 10.76
CA PHE A 76 10.24 -5.83 10.34
C PHE A 76 8.92 -6.27 10.99
N SER A 77 8.92 -6.48 12.31
CA SER A 77 7.69 -6.76 13.05
C SER A 77 6.72 -5.58 12.99
N LEU A 78 5.42 -5.87 12.89
CA LEU A 78 4.38 -4.86 13.01
C LEU A 78 4.23 -4.38 14.47
N ASP A 79 3.56 -3.23 14.66
CA ASP A 79 3.43 -2.63 15.99
C ASP A 79 2.35 -3.36 16.81
N PRO A 80 2.69 -3.99 17.95
CA PRO A 80 1.71 -4.66 18.80
C PRO A 80 0.72 -3.70 19.46
N ASN A 81 1.03 -2.40 19.51
CA ASN A 81 0.15 -1.37 20.04
C ASN A 81 -0.74 -0.72 18.98
N ALA A 82 -0.57 -1.08 17.70
CA ALA A 82 -1.39 -0.59 16.61
C ALA A 82 -2.62 -1.47 16.34
N LEU A 83 -3.59 -0.92 15.64
CA LEU A 83 -4.71 -1.61 15.04
C LEU A 83 -4.66 -1.39 13.54
N TYR A 84 -4.56 -2.47 12.78
CA TYR A 84 -4.55 -2.45 11.32
C TYR A 84 -5.91 -2.92 10.81
N GLU A 85 -6.46 -2.27 9.80
CA GLU A 85 -7.82 -2.51 9.35
C GLU A 85 -7.90 -2.54 7.83
N ILE A 86 -8.76 -3.40 7.30
CA ILE A 86 -9.23 -3.38 5.91
C ILE A 86 -10.74 -3.16 5.98
N GLU A 87 -11.19 -2.07 5.37
CA GLU A 87 -12.58 -1.61 5.41
C GLU A 87 -13.23 -1.78 4.04
N ILE A 88 -14.51 -2.18 4.03
CA ILE A 88 -15.33 -2.40 2.85
C ILE A 88 -16.64 -1.60 2.98
N ASP A 89 -16.90 -0.76 1.99
CA ASP A 89 -18.17 -0.09 1.72
C ASP A 89 -18.90 -0.87 0.62
N ASN A 90 -20.05 -1.45 0.91
CA ASN A 90 -20.81 -2.25 -0.05
C ASN A 90 -22.17 -1.66 -0.44
N ASN A 91 -22.41 -0.41 -0.06
CA ASN A 91 -23.62 0.33 -0.37
C ASN A 91 -23.38 1.70 -1.01
N GLY A 92 -22.11 2.18 -1.03
CA GLY A 92 -21.66 3.41 -1.69
C GLY A 92 -21.81 4.68 -0.82
N ASP A 93 -22.05 4.55 0.48
CA ASP A 93 -22.27 5.69 1.39
C ASP A 93 -20.97 6.26 2.00
N ALA A 94 -19.82 5.73 1.58
CA ALA A 94 -18.48 6.09 2.06
C ALA A 94 -18.23 5.77 3.54
N LYS A 95 -18.93 4.77 4.06
CA LYS A 95 -18.68 4.20 5.38
C LYS A 95 -18.45 2.71 5.27
N GLU A 96 -17.75 2.16 6.24
CA GLU A 96 -17.52 0.73 6.30
C GLU A 96 -18.78 -0.04 6.73
N ASP A 97 -19.15 -1.06 5.95
CA ASP A 97 -20.17 -2.06 6.30
C ASP A 97 -19.52 -3.32 6.89
N VAL A 98 -18.29 -3.62 6.45
CA VAL A 98 -17.48 -4.74 6.94
C VAL A 98 -16.04 -4.27 7.16
N THR A 99 -15.50 -4.56 8.34
CA THR A 99 -14.09 -4.28 8.66
C THR A 99 -13.40 -5.54 9.14
N PHE A 100 -12.21 -5.83 8.60
CA PHE A 100 -11.31 -6.84 9.13
C PHE A 100 -10.21 -6.17 9.94
N GLN A 101 -10.15 -6.45 11.23
CA GLN A 101 -9.21 -5.87 12.20
C GLN A 101 -8.12 -6.88 12.52
N PHE A 102 -6.86 -6.45 12.43
CA PHE A 102 -5.67 -7.23 12.73
C PHE A 102 -4.93 -6.64 13.93
N ARG A 103 -4.58 -7.50 14.90
CA ARG A 103 -3.79 -7.15 16.08
C ARG A 103 -2.61 -8.10 16.19
N PHE A 104 -1.45 -7.56 16.47
CA PHE A 104 -0.20 -8.32 16.52
C PHE A 104 0.27 -8.52 17.95
N GLN A 105 0.96 -9.64 18.18
CA GLN A 105 1.64 -9.97 19.43
C GLN A 105 3.02 -10.54 19.13
N GLN A 106 4.01 -10.07 19.89
CA GLN A 106 5.37 -10.56 19.81
C GLN A 106 5.69 -11.36 21.07
N SER A 107 6.47 -12.42 20.90
CA SER A 107 6.97 -13.24 22.00
C SER A 107 8.49 -13.41 21.89
N LEU A 108 9.14 -13.51 23.06
CA LEU A 108 10.54 -13.79 23.23
C LEU A 108 10.69 -15.12 23.96
N LYS A 109 11.50 -16.04 23.44
CA LYS A 109 11.86 -17.28 24.15
C LYS A 109 12.97 -17.08 25.16
N ASP A 110 13.74 -16.02 25.01
CA ASP A 110 14.97 -15.75 25.77
C ASP A 110 15.97 -16.92 25.69
N LEU A 111 16.35 -17.26 24.45
CA LEU A 111 17.37 -18.29 24.24
C LEU A 111 18.66 -17.90 24.91
N GLN A 112 19.26 -18.85 25.65
CA GLN A 112 20.49 -18.65 26.40
C GLN A 112 21.53 -19.67 25.97
N VAL A 113 22.81 -19.27 26.05
CA VAL A 113 23.96 -20.13 25.80
C VAL A 113 24.91 -20.10 27.01
N PRO A 114 25.59 -21.22 27.31
CA PRO A 114 26.56 -21.24 28.40
C PRO A 114 27.85 -20.53 27.99
N VAL A 115 28.24 -19.53 28.78
CA VAL A 115 29.49 -18.80 28.65
C VAL A 115 30.24 -18.94 29.97
N ASN A 116 31.33 -19.70 29.98
CA ASN A 116 32.09 -19.97 31.18
C ASN A 116 31.23 -20.44 32.39
N GLY A 117 30.30 -21.36 32.12
CA GLY A 117 29.39 -21.91 33.14
C GLY A 117 28.15 -21.06 33.48
N THR A 118 28.05 -19.86 32.97
CA THR A 118 26.90 -18.97 33.18
C THR A 118 25.99 -18.98 31.94
N MET A 119 24.69 -19.17 32.14
CA MET A 119 23.70 -19.05 31.06
C MET A 119 23.45 -17.56 30.75
N VAL A 120 23.69 -17.16 29.50
CA VAL A 120 23.59 -15.77 29.05
C VAL A 120 22.66 -15.68 27.87
N SER A 121 21.72 -14.73 27.91
CA SER A 121 20.75 -14.47 26.84
C SER A 121 21.43 -14.05 25.54
N VAL A 122 20.97 -14.60 24.40
CA VAL A 122 21.52 -14.27 23.09
C VAL A 122 21.01 -12.93 22.57
N PRO A 123 21.83 -12.13 21.88
CA PRO A 123 21.42 -10.82 21.36
C PRO A 123 20.70 -10.88 20.01
N LEU A 124 20.38 -12.09 19.50
CA LEU A 124 19.88 -12.30 18.14
C LEU A 124 18.42 -12.81 18.13
N SER A 125 17.71 -12.52 17.08
CA SER A 125 16.34 -13.01 16.85
C SER A 125 16.30 -14.50 16.52
N ASN A 126 17.41 -15.08 16.04
CA ASN A 126 17.59 -16.52 15.83
C ASN A 126 19.06 -16.90 15.99
N ILE A 127 19.31 -18.19 16.33
CA ILE A 127 20.67 -18.74 16.54
C ILE A 127 21.00 -19.91 15.60
N GLY A 128 20.14 -20.20 14.63
CA GLY A 128 20.32 -21.29 13.66
C GLY A 128 19.24 -21.28 12.59
N ALA A 129 19.19 -22.35 11.82
CA ALA A 129 18.22 -22.49 10.73
C ALA A 129 16.78 -22.53 11.25
N ILE A 130 15.89 -21.85 10.52
CA ILE A 130 14.45 -21.81 10.74
C ILE A 130 13.79 -22.52 9.57
N THR A 131 13.19 -23.69 9.83
CA THR A 131 12.59 -24.55 8.79
C THR A 131 11.08 -24.67 8.91
N ASN A 132 10.52 -24.30 10.06
CA ASN A 132 9.09 -24.35 10.36
C ASN A 132 8.73 -23.33 11.46
N ASP A 133 7.47 -23.29 11.82
CA ASP A 133 6.88 -22.37 12.80
C ASP A 133 7.24 -22.62 14.27
N SER A 134 7.99 -23.66 14.54
CA SER A 134 8.39 -24.08 15.91
C SER A 134 9.89 -24.36 16.06
N SER A 135 10.72 -23.80 15.18
CA SER A 135 12.18 -23.96 15.23
C SER A 135 12.73 -23.60 16.61
N SER A 136 13.55 -24.50 17.19
CA SER A 136 14.24 -24.26 18.47
C SER A 136 15.26 -23.12 18.38
N ALA A 137 15.75 -22.85 17.18
CA ALA A 137 16.71 -21.77 16.91
C ALA A 137 16.07 -20.37 16.84
N GLN A 138 14.75 -20.29 16.80
CA GLN A 138 13.99 -19.04 16.75
C GLN A 138 13.83 -18.46 18.16
N ASN A 139 14.34 -17.25 18.37
CA ASN A 139 14.29 -16.55 19.65
C ASN A 139 13.05 -15.64 19.81
N THR A 140 12.55 -15.10 18.70
CA THR A 140 11.33 -14.27 18.68
C THR A 140 10.28 -14.88 17.76
N ALA A 141 9.00 -14.68 18.07
CA ALA A 141 7.89 -15.06 17.21
C ALA A 141 6.82 -13.97 17.19
N GLU A 142 6.08 -13.89 16.09
CA GLU A 142 4.98 -12.97 15.92
C GLU A 142 3.70 -13.74 15.55
N THR A 143 2.60 -13.39 16.23
CA THR A 143 1.26 -13.92 15.98
C THR A 143 0.29 -12.78 15.75
N PHE A 144 -0.85 -13.06 15.13
CA PHE A 144 -1.89 -12.05 14.94
C PHE A 144 -3.27 -12.64 15.13
N SER A 145 -4.20 -11.80 15.58
CA SER A 145 -5.63 -12.09 15.62
C SER A 145 -6.36 -11.38 14.50
N VAL A 146 -7.43 -12.00 14.00
CA VAL A 146 -8.33 -11.39 13.02
C VAL A 146 -9.72 -11.31 13.64
N THR A 147 -10.33 -10.12 13.59
CA THR A 147 -11.71 -9.86 14.01
C THR A 147 -12.45 -9.22 12.85
N MET A 148 -13.60 -9.77 12.49
CA MET A 148 -14.54 -9.13 11.55
C MET A 148 -15.52 -8.27 12.36
N VAL A 149 -15.77 -7.05 11.88
CA VAL A 149 -16.79 -6.13 12.42
C VAL A 149 -17.79 -5.85 11.31
N LYS A 150 -19.08 -6.02 11.58
CA LYS A 150 -20.18 -5.64 10.68
C LYS A 150 -20.79 -4.33 11.16
N GLY A 151 -20.94 -3.35 10.26
CA GLY A 151 -21.30 -1.97 10.55
C GLY A 151 -20.10 -1.16 11.01
N ASP A 152 -20.31 -0.06 11.72
CA ASP A 152 -19.27 0.85 12.21
C ASP A 152 -18.12 0.09 12.89
N ARG A 153 -16.89 0.36 12.44
CA ARG A 153 -15.67 -0.38 12.87
C ARG A 153 -15.37 -0.29 14.37
N ARG A 154 -15.96 0.69 15.09
CA ARG A 154 -15.77 0.85 16.55
C ARG A 154 -16.95 0.34 17.35
N MET A 155 -18.18 0.47 16.81
CA MET A 155 -19.43 0.18 17.52
C MET A 155 -20.18 -1.02 16.96
N GLY A 156 -19.82 -1.53 15.78
CA GLY A 156 -20.50 -2.63 15.11
C GLY A 156 -20.34 -3.99 15.77
N THR A 157 -21.01 -4.99 15.20
CA THR A 157 -20.98 -6.37 15.70
C THR A 157 -19.66 -7.05 15.41
N ARG A 158 -18.96 -7.48 16.46
CA ARG A 158 -17.62 -8.06 16.41
C ARG A 158 -17.67 -9.58 16.42
N THR A 159 -16.91 -10.22 15.54
CA THR A 159 -16.73 -11.68 15.51
C THR A 159 -15.24 -11.99 15.40
N VAL A 160 -14.68 -12.65 16.39
CA VAL A 160 -13.28 -13.12 16.32
C VAL A 160 -13.20 -14.29 15.36
N LEU A 161 -12.36 -14.17 14.32
CA LEU A 161 -12.18 -15.21 13.29
C LEU A 161 -11.06 -16.18 13.64
N GLY A 162 -10.10 -15.78 14.47
CA GLY A 162 -9.02 -16.66 14.93
C GLY A 162 -7.74 -15.94 15.28
N ASN A 163 -6.78 -16.75 15.74
CA ASN A 163 -5.39 -16.37 15.97
C ASN A 163 -4.48 -17.17 15.04
N PHE A 164 -3.50 -16.52 14.47
CA PHE A 164 -2.66 -17.06 13.39
C PHE A 164 -1.19 -16.78 13.66
N LYS A 165 -0.31 -17.58 13.07
CA LYS A 165 1.14 -17.37 13.13
C LYS A 165 1.62 -16.61 11.92
N LYS A 166 2.56 -15.69 12.12
CA LYS A 166 3.29 -15.01 11.05
C LYS A 166 4.62 -15.74 10.82
N PRO A 167 5.07 -15.97 9.57
CA PRO A 167 6.41 -16.47 9.30
C PRO A 167 7.45 -15.50 9.86
N PHE A 168 8.61 -16.04 10.26
CA PHE A 168 9.77 -15.23 10.57
C PHE A 168 10.19 -14.45 9.31
N ASP A 169 10.73 -13.25 9.46
CA ASP A 169 11.14 -12.43 8.32
C ASP A 169 12.33 -13.05 7.58
N ASN A 170 12.52 -12.68 6.32
CA ASN A 170 13.63 -13.17 5.49
C ASN A 170 14.96 -12.58 5.95
N VAL A 171 15.55 -13.21 6.93
CA VAL A 171 16.84 -12.78 7.52
C VAL A 171 18.05 -13.20 6.69
N GLY A 172 17.86 -14.06 5.70
CA GLY A 172 18.90 -14.53 4.79
C GLY A 172 18.94 -16.04 4.60
N ASN A 173 19.62 -16.47 3.55
CA ASN A 173 19.61 -17.86 3.08
C ASN A 173 20.24 -18.87 4.04
N LYS A 174 21.13 -18.43 4.94
CA LYS A 174 21.70 -19.31 5.97
C LYS A 174 20.66 -19.71 7.02
N SER A 175 19.79 -18.76 7.38
CA SER A 175 18.70 -19.00 8.34
C SER A 175 17.49 -19.64 7.69
N ILE A 176 17.08 -19.17 6.51
CA ILE A 176 15.91 -19.67 5.77
C ILE A 176 16.31 -19.85 4.30
N PRO A 177 16.79 -21.05 3.90
CA PRO A 177 17.32 -21.28 2.57
C PRO A 177 16.33 -21.04 1.42
N ASN A 178 15.03 -21.29 1.66
CA ASN A 178 13.95 -21.06 0.70
C ASN A 178 12.80 -20.31 1.39
N TYR A 179 12.93 -18.99 1.45
CA TYR A 179 11.93 -18.15 2.13
C TYR A 179 10.53 -18.27 1.49
N ALA A 180 10.44 -18.37 0.18
CA ALA A 180 9.14 -18.47 -0.50
C ALA A 180 8.37 -19.73 -0.07
N ALA A 181 9.01 -20.89 -0.07
CA ALA A 181 8.40 -22.14 0.38
C ALA A 181 8.04 -22.09 1.86
N TYR A 182 8.97 -21.60 2.71
CA TYR A 182 8.73 -21.41 4.14
C TYR A 182 7.54 -20.51 4.42
N ALA A 183 7.52 -19.31 3.85
CA ALA A 183 6.46 -18.35 4.10
C ALA A 183 5.09 -18.81 3.54
N ASN A 184 5.07 -19.54 2.41
CA ASN A 184 3.82 -20.08 1.85
C ASN A 184 3.16 -21.12 2.76
N SER A 185 3.93 -21.81 3.61
CA SER A 185 3.35 -22.74 4.60
C SER A 185 2.53 -22.04 5.70
N PHE A 186 2.60 -20.73 5.79
CA PHE A 186 1.80 -19.90 6.71
C PHE A 186 0.54 -19.29 6.06
N ILE A 187 0.21 -19.66 4.83
CA ILE A 187 -1.12 -19.36 4.25
C ILE A 187 -2.14 -20.27 4.91
N GLN A 188 -3.02 -19.71 5.73
CA GLN A 188 -3.90 -20.45 6.60
C GLN A 188 -5.37 -20.28 6.19
N PRO A 189 -6.22 -21.32 6.32
CA PRO A 189 -7.64 -21.16 6.15
C PRO A 189 -8.22 -20.28 7.27
N ILE A 190 -9.21 -19.46 6.93
CA ILE A 190 -9.94 -18.62 7.87
C ILE A 190 -11.45 -18.83 7.67
N ALA A 191 -12.12 -19.32 8.70
CA ALA A 191 -13.56 -19.49 8.67
C ALA A 191 -14.25 -18.14 8.91
N ILE A 192 -15.15 -17.76 8.00
CA ILE A 192 -15.93 -16.53 8.09
C ILE A 192 -17.40 -16.91 8.31
N PRO A 193 -17.94 -16.69 9.51
CA PRO A 193 -19.30 -17.13 9.87
C PRO A 193 -20.36 -16.59 8.92
N GLY A 194 -21.19 -17.51 8.38
CA GLY A 194 -22.24 -17.20 7.42
C GLY A 194 -21.76 -17.00 5.95
N CYS A 195 -20.46 -17.12 5.69
CA CYS A 195 -19.88 -16.83 4.38
C CYS A 195 -19.04 -17.97 3.78
N GLY A 196 -18.42 -18.82 4.62
CA GLY A 196 -17.54 -19.90 4.17
C GLY A 196 -16.11 -19.76 4.64
N THR A 197 -15.18 -20.39 3.91
CA THR A 197 -13.76 -20.42 4.29
C THR A 197 -12.91 -19.65 3.27
N GLY A 198 -12.25 -18.62 3.72
CA GLY A 198 -11.24 -17.85 3.01
C GLY A 198 -9.82 -18.33 3.32
N LYS A 199 -8.84 -17.48 2.97
CA LYS A 199 -7.42 -17.65 3.31
C LYS A 199 -6.89 -16.38 3.96
N VAL A 200 -5.97 -16.52 4.90
CA VAL A 200 -5.25 -15.40 5.52
C VAL A 200 -3.76 -15.66 5.53
N PHE A 201 -3.01 -14.61 5.30
CA PHE A 201 -1.55 -14.59 5.40
C PHE A 201 -1.09 -13.23 5.91
N VAL A 202 -0.12 -13.21 6.81
CA VAL A 202 0.66 -12.01 7.11
C VAL A 202 2.13 -12.37 7.08
N GLY A 203 2.93 -11.57 6.38
CA GLY A 203 4.37 -11.81 6.31
C GLY A 203 5.07 -10.92 5.30
N GLN A 204 6.39 -10.97 5.32
CA GLN A 204 7.20 -10.19 4.40
C GLN A 204 7.02 -10.68 2.96
N ARG A 205 6.85 -9.76 2.03
CA ARG A 205 6.76 -9.98 0.59
C ARG A 205 7.58 -8.94 -0.15
N LYS A 206 7.99 -9.29 -1.38
CA LYS A 206 8.59 -8.33 -2.29
C LYS A 206 7.60 -7.22 -2.58
N GLU A 207 8.10 -5.98 -2.61
CA GLU A 207 7.34 -4.83 -3.07
C GLU A 207 6.92 -5.01 -4.53
N SER A 208 5.61 -4.93 -4.80
CA SER A 208 5.07 -5.04 -6.15
C SER A 208 4.84 -3.69 -6.82
N PHE A 209 4.80 -2.61 -6.04
CA PHE A 209 4.72 -1.26 -6.58
C PHE A 209 6.00 -0.87 -7.30
N ALA A 210 5.87 -0.50 -8.58
CA ALA A 210 7.01 -0.18 -9.44
C ALA A 210 7.05 1.33 -9.72
N VAL A 211 8.16 1.98 -9.35
CA VAL A 211 8.36 3.42 -9.57
C VAL A 211 9.83 3.80 -9.49
N ASN A 212 10.22 4.86 -10.20
CA ASN A 212 11.50 5.54 -9.97
C ASN A 212 11.28 6.72 -9.00
N LEU A 213 11.30 6.43 -7.70
CA LEU A 213 10.95 7.38 -6.64
C LEU A 213 11.80 8.65 -6.67
N GLY A 214 13.12 8.50 -6.73
CA GLY A 214 14.03 9.63 -6.71
C GLY A 214 13.77 10.60 -7.86
N GLN A 215 13.50 10.07 -9.05
CA GLN A 215 13.22 10.86 -10.24
C GLN A 215 11.88 11.61 -10.12
N ILE A 216 10.83 10.94 -9.64
CA ILE A 216 9.50 11.56 -9.50
C ILE A 216 9.51 12.71 -8.51
N PHE A 217 10.14 12.53 -7.34
CA PHE A 217 10.17 13.55 -6.30
C PHE A 217 11.30 14.57 -6.41
N ASP A 218 12.21 14.39 -7.37
CA ASP A 218 13.18 15.42 -7.79
C ASP A 218 12.65 16.21 -9.00
N LEU A 219 11.48 16.83 -8.86
CA LEU A 219 10.78 17.64 -9.87
C LEU A 219 10.58 16.90 -11.21
N VAL A 220 10.30 15.59 -11.16
CA VAL A 220 10.21 14.71 -12.34
C VAL A 220 11.49 14.84 -13.17
N ASN A 221 12.64 14.63 -12.55
CA ASN A 221 13.97 14.77 -13.15
C ASN A 221 14.19 13.68 -14.21
N ILE A 222 13.90 14.03 -15.46
CA ILE A 222 14.06 13.14 -16.62
C ILE A 222 15.53 13.14 -17.03
N ALA A 223 16.28 12.15 -16.54
CA ALA A 223 17.72 12.05 -16.76
C ALA A 223 18.11 11.56 -18.17
N ALA A 224 17.21 10.85 -18.85
CA ALA A 224 17.43 10.27 -20.18
C ALA A 224 16.24 10.51 -21.12
N PRO A 225 15.99 11.75 -21.56
CA PRO A 225 14.78 12.12 -22.33
C PRO A 225 14.56 11.27 -23.58
N ALA A 226 15.64 10.91 -24.29
CA ALA A 226 15.57 10.10 -25.51
C ALA A 226 15.00 8.68 -25.26
N THR A 227 15.19 8.15 -24.06
CA THR A 227 14.66 6.83 -23.66
C THR A 227 13.31 6.99 -22.97
N GLU A 228 13.19 7.94 -22.07
CA GLU A 228 12.03 8.12 -21.19
C GLU A 228 10.80 8.66 -21.93
N PHE A 229 10.98 9.42 -23.01
CA PHE A 229 9.89 9.83 -23.90
C PHE A 229 9.64 8.86 -25.08
N ASN A 230 10.35 7.74 -25.14
CA ASN A 230 10.16 6.77 -26.19
C ASN A 230 9.09 5.74 -25.78
N ALA A 231 7.91 5.81 -26.39
CA ALA A 231 6.81 4.88 -26.15
C ALA A 231 7.17 3.39 -26.36
N ASN A 232 8.19 3.11 -27.19
CA ASN A 232 8.69 1.76 -27.41
C ASN A 232 9.67 1.28 -26.32
N ALA A 233 10.07 2.16 -25.41
CA ALA A 233 11.03 1.89 -24.34
C ALA A 233 10.40 1.95 -22.94
N GLU A 234 9.09 1.90 -22.82
CA GLU A 234 8.36 1.95 -21.53
C GLU A 234 8.86 0.93 -20.51
N SER A 235 9.26 -0.27 -20.98
CA SER A 235 9.79 -1.33 -20.10
C SER A 235 11.26 -1.10 -19.68
N ALA A 236 11.93 -0.08 -20.20
CA ALA A 236 13.30 0.30 -19.83
C ALA A 236 13.34 1.24 -18.61
N GLY A 237 12.19 1.63 -18.09
CA GLY A 237 12.06 2.43 -16.88
C GLY A 237 12.74 1.78 -15.67
N LYS A 238 13.35 2.60 -14.81
CA LYS A 238 14.07 2.14 -13.62
C LYS A 238 13.12 2.02 -12.44
N ASN A 239 12.97 0.82 -11.89
CA ASN A 239 12.25 0.60 -10.64
C ASN A 239 13.23 0.62 -9.46
N THR A 240 13.16 1.67 -8.63
CA THR A 240 14.02 1.82 -7.44
C THR A 240 13.53 1.02 -6.23
N LEU A 241 12.35 0.39 -6.32
CA LEU A 241 11.80 -0.52 -5.30
C LEU A 241 12.03 -2.01 -5.63
N ALA A 242 12.71 -2.33 -6.72
CA ALA A 242 12.86 -3.70 -7.20
C ALA A 242 13.52 -4.66 -6.19
N ASP A 243 14.32 -4.15 -5.26
CA ASP A 243 15.00 -4.89 -4.20
C ASP A 243 14.38 -4.68 -2.80
N LYS A 244 13.27 -3.96 -2.70
CA LYS A 244 12.59 -3.67 -1.43
C LYS A 244 11.53 -4.72 -1.11
N ASN A 245 11.23 -4.84 0.19
CA ASN A 245 10.15 -5.64 0.73
C ASN A 245 9.19 -4.77 1.56
N VAL A 246 8.02 -5.33 1.81
CA VAL A 246 6.97 -4.79 2.69
C VAL A 246 6.44 -5.88 3.59
N THR A 247 5.74 -5.54 4.66
CA THR A 247 4.95 -6.51 5.42
C THR A 247 3.53 -6.50 4.87
N THR A 248 3.13 -7.63 4.30
CA THR A 248 1.84 -7.83 3.65
C THR A 248 0.84 -8.45 4.60
N ILE A 249 -0.34 -7.86 4.71
CA ILE A 249 -1.55 -8.46 5.26
C ILE A 249 -2.42 -8.87 4.07
N ALA A 250 -2.61 -10.16 3.85
CA ALA A 250 -3.43 -10.68 2.75
C ALA A 250 -4.60 -11.50 3.27
N LEU A 251 -5.79 -11.23 2.75
CA LEU A 251 -7.03 -11.90 3.11
C LEU A 251 -7.81 -12.21 1.84
N GLU A 252 -8.19 -13.46 1.63
CA GLU A 252 -9.11 -13.86 0.57
C GLU A 252 -10.47 -14.21 1.16
N VAL A 253 -11.53 -13.59 0.66
CA VAL A 253 -12.88 -13.62 1.23
C VAL A 253 -13.89 -13.99 0.13
N PRO A 254 -14.90 -14.84 0.40
CA PRO A 254 -16.00 -15.05 -0.54
C PRO A 254 -16.72 -13.73 -0.88
N VAL A 255 -17.03 -13.48 -2.15
CA VAL A 255 -17.73 -12.28 -2.62
C VAL A 255 -19.01 -11.99 -1.82
N GLY A 256 -19.79 -13.06 -1.51
CA GLY A 256 -21.04 -12.91 -0.76
C GLY A 256 -20.90 -12.42 0.68
N CYS A 257 -19.66 -12.32 1.19
CA CYS A 257 -19.38 -11.68 2.49
C CYS A 257 -19.16 -10.18 2.38
N LEU A 258 -18.80 -9.71 1.20
CA LEU A 258 -18.37 -8.34 0.95
C LEU A 258 -19.43 -7.54 0.18
N ALA A 259 -20.01 -8.13 -0.88
CA ALA A 259 -21.01 -7.50 -1.71
C ALA A 259 -22.44 -7.85 -1.23
N THR A 260 -23.37 -6.91 -1.38
CA THR A 260 -24.80 -7.14 -1.15
C THR A 260 -25.49 -7.65 -2.42
N ALA A 261 -26.60 -8.38 -2.26
CA ALA A 261 -27.37 -8.89 -3.39
C ALA A 261 -27.82 -7.76 -4.33
N GLY A 262 -27.51 -7.89 -5.62
CA GLY A 262 -27.83 -6.91 -6.65
C GLY A 262 -26.91 -5.67 -6.69
N GLN A 263 -25.90 -5.57 -5.80
CA GLN A 263 -24.91 -4.50 -5.78
C GLN A 263 -23.50 -5.10 -5.82
N PRO A 264 -22.98 -5.39 -7.03
CA PRO A 264 -21.70 -6.09 -7.15
C PRO A 264 -20.49 -5.17 -6.95
N ILE A 265 -20.68 -3.86 -6.84
CA ILE A 265 -19.58 -2.90 -6.71
C ILE A 265 -19.33 -2.59 -5.24
N ILE A 266 -18.12 -2.84 -4.81
CA ILE A 266 -17.64 -2.56 -3.44
C ILE A 266 -16.55 -1.50 -3.48
N GLY A 267 -16.52 -0.65 -2.46
CA GLY A 267 -15.40 0.23 -2.14
C GLY A 267 -14.53 -0.40 -1.06
N GLY A 268 -13.24 -0.10 -1.06
CA GLY A 268 -12.34 -0.59 -0.04
C GLY A 268 -11.16 0.34 0.20
N TRP A 269 -10.66 0.33 1.43
CA TRP A 269 -9.45 1.03 1.85
C TRP A 269 -8.81 0.31 3.04
N THR A 270 -7.60 0.71 3.37
CA THR A 270 -6.93 0.22 4.57
C THR A 270 -6.56 1.37 5.48
N THR A 271 -6.58 1.14 6.79
CA THR A 271 -6.17 2.11 7.80
C THR A 271 -5.28 1.48 8.86
N ALA A 272 -4.47 2.31 9.50
CA ALA A 272 -3.83 1.97 10.75
C ALA A 272 -4.15 3.02 11.82
N SER A 273 -4.35 2.56 13.05
CA SER A 273 -4.65 3.41 14.21
C SER A 273 -3.67 3.14 15.34
N LEU A 274 -3.27 4.20 16.03
CA LEU A 274 -2.49 4.16 17.26
C LEU A 274 -3.35 4.61 18.45
N ARG A 275 -2.87 4.36 19.66
CA ARG A 275 -3.53 4.87 20.86
C ARG A 275 -3.31 6.37 21.00
N GLN A 276 -4.33 7.07 21.49
CA GLN A 276 -4.32 8.53 21.63
C GLN A 276 -3.23 9.05 22.57
N GLY A 277 -2.94 8.32 23.64
CA GLY A 277 -1.96 8.70 24.65
C GLY A 277 -0.78 7.72 24.69
N VAL A 278 0.43 8.27 24.72
CA VAL A 278 1.69 7.51 24.83
C VAL A 278 2.52 8.11 25.96
N LEU A 279 2.90 7.30 26.93
CA LEU A 279 3.81 7.66 28.02
C LEU A 279 5.11 6.88 27.85
N ARG A 280 6.25 7.56 27.86
CA ARG A 280 7.55 6.90 27.90
C ARG A 280 7.79 6.31 29.27
N ASN A 281 8.26 5.05 29.32
CA ASN A 281 8.62 4.40 30.58
C ASN A 281 10.13 4.61 30.82
N PRO A 282 10.54 5.34 31.87
CA PRO A 282 11.94 5.57 32.15
C PRO A 282 12.69 4.30 32.64
N LEU A 283 11.93 3.27 33.06
CA LEU A 283 12.46 1.99 33.52
C LEU A 283 11.70 0.86 32.81
N PRO A 284 11.99 0.59 31.54
CA PRO A 284 11.35 -0.51 30.83
C PRO A 284 11.73 -1.86 31.43
N GLU A 285 10.77 -2.78 31.46
CA GLU A 285 11.01 -4.15 31.91
C GLU A 285 11.94 -4.90 30.91
N SER A 286 12.68 -5.90 31.44
CA SER A 286 13.54 -6.77 30.63
C SER A 286 12.73 -7.75 29.79
N ASN A 287 12.19 -7.31 28.66
CA ASN A 287 11.46 -8.11 27.70
C ASN A 287 11.40 -7.38 26.34
N ILE A 288 10.69 -7.94 25.35
CA ILE A 288 10.47 -7.28 24.05
C ILE A 288 9.30 -6.29 24.04
N LYS A 289 8.71 -6.02 25.19
CA LYS A 289 7.67 -4.99 25.30
C LYS A 289 8.27 -3.62 25.05
N THR A 290 7.44 -2.74 24.53
CA THR A 290 7.84 -1.38 24.21
C THR A 290 8.20 -0.58 25.48
N ALA A 291 9.16 0.34 25.35
CA ALA A 291 9.51 1.28 26.41
C ALA A 291 8.42 2.39 26.58
N THR A 292 7.19 2.09 26.18
CA THR A 292 6.04 2.99 26.22
C THR A 292 4.85 2.30 26.87
N LYS A 293 4.00 3.09 27.52
CA LYS A 293 2.63 2.70 27.92
C LYS A 293 1.66 3.51 27.08
N GLU A 294 0.73 2.81 26.41
CA GLU A 294 -0.19 3.41 25.47
C GLU A 294 -1.64 3.17 25.91
N GLY A 295 -2.50 4.19 25.71
CA GLY A 295 -3.89 4.11 26.12
C GLY A 295 -4.78 5.17 25.47
N GLY A 296 -6.07 5.15 25.82
CA GLY A 296 -7.08 6.03 25.23
C GLY A 296 -7.75 5.40 24.01
N ALA A 297 -8.45 6.23 23.22
CA ALA A 297 -9.14 5.82 22.01
C ALA A 297 -8.16 5.43 20.90
N TRP A 298 -8.65 4.68 19.92
CA TRP A 298 -7.95 4.47 18.66
C TRP A 298 -8.02 5.72 17.80
N THR A 299 -6.87 6.22 17.38
CA THR A 299 -6.73 7.39 16.49
C THR A 299 -6.13 6.92 15.18
N GLN A 300 -6.87 7.11 14.09
CA GLN A 300 -6.38 6.78 12.75
C GLN A 300 -5.20 7.69 12.38
N VAL A 301 -4.11 7.10 11.90
CA VAL A 301 -2.86 7.80 11.54
C VAL A 301 -2.39 7.50 10.12
N SER A 302 -3.00 6.50 9.48
CA SER A 302 -2.72 6.11 8.09
C SER A 302 -4.00 5.68 7.41
N ARG A 303 -4.14 6.02 6.12
CA ARG A 303 -5.25 5.62 5.27
C ARG A 303 -4.79 5.52 3.82
N LEU A 304 -5.21 4.47 3.15
CA LEU A 304 -4.96 4.28 1.74
C LEU A 304 -6.10 3.51 1.07
N GLY A 305 -6.70 4.08 0.04
CA GLY A 305 -7.65 3.44 -0.86
C GLY A 305 -7.09 3.39 -2.28
N MET A 306 -7.22 4.49 -3.02
CA MET A 306 -6.64 4.65 -4.35
C MET A 306 -5.14 4.91 -4.27
N PRO A 307 -4.32 4.23 -5.12
CA PRO A 307 -2.89 4.50 -5.17
C PRO A 307 -2.60 5.95 -5.59
N LEU A 308 -1.52 6.50 -5.06
CA LEU A 308 -0.93 7.80 -5.42
C LEU A 308 -1.78 9.04 -5.05
N VAL A 309 -2.95 8.89 -4.44
CA VAL A 309 -3.78 10.07 -4.10
C VAL A 309 -3.12 10.92 -3.02
N ASN A 310 -2.69 10.31 -1.90
CA ASN A 310 -2.03 11.07 -0.85
C ASN A 310 -0.60 11.51 -1.23
N GLU A 311 0.06 10.79 -2.15
CA GLU A 311 1.42 11.09 -2.58
C GLU A 311 1.50 12.29 -3.52
N VAL A 312 0.63 12.36 -4.55
CA VAL A 312 0.75 13.34 -5.64
C VAL A 312 -0.50 14.16 -5.95
N VAL A 313 -1.64 13.87 -5.30
CA VAL A 313 -2.88 14.64 -5.48
C VAL A 313 -3.14 15.55 -4.28
N ILE A 314 -3.11 15.00 -3.06
CA ILE A 314 -3.34 15.79 -1.84
C ILE A 314 -2.16 16.75 -1.59
N GLY A 315 -2.48 18.03 -1.35
CA GLY A 315 -1.46 19.02 -1.05
C GLY A 315 -0.72 18.75 0.26
N LEU A 316 0.58 19.01 0.31
CA LEU A 316 1.48 18.68 1.43
C LEU A 316 0.93 19.09 2.80
N LYS A 317 0.28 20.25 2.90
CA LYS A 317 -0.30 20.77 4.15
C LYS A 317 -1.44 19.91 4.72
N ASP A 318 -2.12 19.13 3.88
CA ASP A 318 -3.31 18.37 4.26
C ASP A 318 -3.08 16.84 4.27
N LYS A 319 -1.87 16.34 3.98
CA LYS A 319 -1.56 14.90 3.92
C LYS A 319 -1.81 14.18 5.25
N ASP A 320 -1.37 14.72 6.37
CA ASP A 320 -1.66 14.16 7.70
C ASP A 320 -3.16 14.20 8.02
N LYS A 321 -3.84 15.29 7.61
CA LYS A 321 -5.29 15.40 7.77
C LYS A 321 -6.04 14.37 6.92
N PHE A 322 -5.55 14.06 5.72
CA PHE A 322 -6.09 13.00 4.88
C PHE A 322 -5.93 11.64 5.56
N ASN A 323 -4.74 11.31 6.04
CA ASN A 323 -4.46 10.07 6.78
C ASN A 323 -5.34 9.90 8.03
N ALA A 324 -5.70 10.99 8.70
CA ALA A 324 -6.55 10.99 9.89
C ALA A 324 -8.07 11.03 9.57
N SER A 325 -8.46 11.26 8.30
CA SER A 325 -9.85 11.46 7.91
C SER A 325 -10.51 10.16 7.44
N HIS A 326 -11.79 10.02 7.78
CA HIS A 326 -12.66 8.97 7.25
C HIS A 326 -13.14 9.33 5.81
N PRO A 327 -13.31 8.37 4.87
CA PRO A 327 -13.76 8.63 3.49
C PRO A 327 -15.02 9.50 3.38
N SER A 328 -15.99 9.35 4.28
CA SER A 328 -17.21 10.19 4.30
C SER A 328 -16.95 11.69 4.49
N LYS A 329 -15.72 12.09 4.78
CA LYS A 329 -15.29 13.50 4.95
C LYS A 329 -14.45 14.02 3.79
N ASP A 330 -14.31 13.27 2.71
CA ASP A 330 -13.40 13.61 1.59
C ASP A 330 -13.84 14.83 0.78
N GLY A 331 -15.09 15.27 0.92
CA GLY A 331 -15.52 16.56 0.37
C GLY A 331 -14.60 17.74 0.75
N GLN A 332 -13.91 17.67 1.89
CA GLN A 332 -12.92 18.67 2.31
C GLN A 332 -11.67 18.72 1.44
N PHE A 333 -11.39 17.66 0.67
CA PHE A 333 -10.24 17.54 -0.22
C PHE A 333 -10.61 17.65 -1.70
N ALA A 334 -11.90 17.86 -2.02
CA ALA A 334 -12.43 17.82 -3.39
C ALA A 334 -11.66 18.75 -4.35
N THR A 335 -11.20 19.91 -3.88
CA THR A 335 -10.43 20.87 -4.70
C THR A 335 -9.15 20.27 -5.27
N TYR A 336 -8.48 19.37 -4.56
CA TYR A 336 -7.27 18.72 -5.07
C TYR A 336 -7.54 17.78 -6.24
N VAL A 337 -8.78 17.25 -6.35
CA VAL A 337 -9.21 16.39 -7.43
C VAL A 337 -9.83 17.21 -8.57
N THR A 338 -10.67 18.21 -8.26
CA THR A 338 -11.32 19.05 -9.27
C THR A 338 -10.38 20.01 -9.97
N ASN A 339 -9.29 20.40 -9.29
CA ASN A 339 -8.27 21.36 -9.75
C ASN A 339 -6.86 20.84 -9.40
N PRO A 340 -6.42 19.71 -9.98
CA PRO A 340 -5.17 19.05 -9.59
C PRO A 340 -3.95 19.92 -9.95
N THR A 341 -2.97 19.95 -9.06
CA THR A 341 -1.73 20.72 -9.27
C THR A 341 -0.73 19.99 -10.15
N LEU A 342 -0.70 18.64 -10.12
CA LEU A 342 0.31 17.86 -10.86
C LEU A 342 0.33 18.16 -12.37
N PRO A 343 -0.80 18.18 -13.11
CA PRO A 343 -0.79 18.55 -14.53
C PRO A 343 -0.25 19.96 -14.79
N ALA A 344 -0.58 20.92 -13.94
CA ALA A 344 -0.08 22.29 -14.05
C ALA A 344 1.44 22.36 -13.82
N LEU A 345 1.97 21.62 -12.84
CA LEU A 345 3.40 21.51 -12.59
C LEU A 345 4.13 20.85 -13.78
N LEU A 346 3.58 19.79 -14.36
CA LEU A 346 4.14 19.15 -15.56
C LEU A 346 4.17 20.12 -16.74
N GLN A 347 3.14 20.95 -16.93
CA GLN A 347 3.15 21.97 -17.96
C GLN A 347 4.21 23.07 -17.68
N ILE A 348 4.38 23.48 -16.43
CA ILE A 348 5.44 24.45 -16.04
C ILE A 348 6.83 23.89 -16.33
N LEU A 349 7.07 22.62 -15.99
CA LEU A 349 8.39 22.00 -16.14
C LEU A 349 8.70 21.64 -17.62
N PHE A 350 7.71 21.15 -18.38
CA PHE A 350 7.90 20.57 -19.69
C PHE A 350 7.10 21.25 -20.82
N GLY A 351 6.54 22.44 -20.57
CA GLY A 351 5.79 23.20 -21.57
C GLY A 351 6.61 23.56 -22.80
N SER A 352 7.92 23.79 -22.64
CA SER A 352 8.84 24.01 -23.77
C SER A 352 9.01 22.77 -24.66
N ALA A 353 8.78 21.55 -24.11
CA ALA A 353 8.73 20.29 -24.86
C ALA A 353 7.33 19.97 -25.39
N GLY A 354 6.36 20.88 -25.26
CA GLY A 354 5.01 20.72 -25.81
C GLY A 354 3.99 20.12 -24.83
N VAL A 355 4.35 19.85 -23.58
CA VAL A 355 3.43 19.32 -22.56
C VAL A 355 2.39 20.39 -22.18
N LYS A 356 1.10 20.02 -22.26
CA LYS A 356 -0.03 20.90 -21.91
C LYS A 356 -0.96 20.19 -20.93
N ALA A 357 -1.35 20.89 -19.86
CA ALA A 357 -2.33 20.40 -18.91
C ALA A 357 -3.72 20.29 -19.54
N PRO A 358 -4.59 19.38 -19.05
CA PRO A 358 -6.00 19.30 -19.45
C PRO A 358 -6.76 20.60 -19.16
N THR A 359 -7.80 20.85 -19.95
CA THR A 359 -8.55 22.13 -19.95
C THR A 359 -9.96 22.04 -19.41
N ASN A 360 -10.47 20.82 -19.11
CA ASN A 360 -11.78 20.63 -18.49
C ASN A 360 -11.72 20.91 -16.98
N PHE A 361 -12.43 21.95 -16.55
CA PHE A 361 -12.57 22.28 -15.13
C PHE A 361 -14.06 22.51 -14.79
N PRO A 362 -14.55 21.97 -13.63
CA PRO A 362 -13.83 21.04 -12.74
C PRO A 362 -13.49 19.72 -13.46
N ARG A 363 -12.42 19.05 -13.03
CA ARG A 363 -11.95 17.76 -13.61
C ARG A 363 -12.93 16.63 -13.29
N THR A 364 -14.01 16.54 -14.04
CA THR A 364 -15.04 15.51 -13.87
C THR A 364 -14.54 14.09 -14.14
N ASP A 365 -13.57 13.95 -15.02
CA ASP A 365 -12.86 12.70 -15.30
C ASP A 365 -12.08 12.19 -14.06
N LEU A 366 -11.42 13.08 -13.30
CA LEU A 366 -10.72 12.70 -12.06
C LEU A 366 -11.70 12.44 -10.91
N ILE A 367 -12.83 13.13 -10.86
CA ILE A 367 -13.89 12.79 -9.91
C ILE A 367 -14.37 11.35 -10.16
N ALA A 368 -14.56 10.96 -11.43
CA ALA A 368 -14.92 9.59 -11.77
C ALA A 368 -13.79 8.60 -11.41
N ALA A 369 -12.54 8.91 -11.72
CA ALA A 369 -11.42 8.02 -11.49
C ALA A 369 -11.13 7.83 -10.00
N PHE A 370 -11.14 8.90 -9.18
CA PHE A 370 -10.65 8.85 -7.80
C PHE A 370 -11.76 8.86 -6.74
N LEU A 371 -12.95 9.40 -7.03
CA LEU A 371 -13.97 9.63 -6.00
C LEU A 371 -15.27 8.86 -6.17
N THR A 372 -15.74 8.61 -7.42
CA THR A 372 -17.08 8.03 -7.61
C THR A 372 -17.11 6.69 -8.34
N GLY A 373 -16.02 6.32 -8.97
CA GLY A 373 -15.98 5.22 -9.93
C GLY A 373 -16.38 5.65 -11.34
N ILE A 374 -15.89 4.89 -12.33
CA ILE A 374 -16.13 5.14 -13.75
C ILE A 374 -17.51 4.55 -14.13
N PRO A 375 -18.41 5.35 -14.75
CA PRO A 375 -19.69 4.85 -15.22
C PRO A 375 -19.54 3.59 -16.10
N THR A 376 -20.44 2.63 -15.96
CA THR A 376 -20.46 1.33 -16.64
C THR A 376 -19.34 0.34 -16.26
N LEU A 377 -18.38 0.75 -15.46
CA LEU A 377 -17.28 -0.10 -15.00
C LEU A 377 -17.42 -0.43 -13.50
N ASN A 378 -17.18 0.55 -12.63
CA ASN A 378 -17.09 0.34 -11.18
C ASN A 378 -17.73 1.47 -10.35
N LYS A 379 -18.66 2.24 -10.93
CA LYS A 379 -19.43 3.25 -10.21
C LYS A 379 -20.65 2.62 -9.55
N PRO A 380 -20.80 2.64 -8.21
CA PRO A 380 -22.01 2.18 -7.52
C PRO A 380 -23.25 2.97 -7.97
N ALA A 381 -24.44 2.35 -7.87
CA ALA A 381 -25.71 3.00 -8.22
C ALA A 381 -25.96 4.26 -7.36
N ASN A 382 -25.69 4.14 -6.05
CA ASN A 382 -25.65 5.26 -5.13
C ASN A 382 -24.21 5.43 -4.68
N VAL A 383 -23.66 6.64 -4.80
CA VAL A 383 -22.27 6.88 -4.43
C VAL A 383 -22.09 8.24 -3.77
N VAL A 384 -21.51 8.23 -2.59
CA VAL A 384 -20.91 9.41 -1.95
C VAL A 384 -19.48 9.55 -2.49
N ALA A 385 -19.17 10.73 -3.03
CA ALA A 385 -17.84 11.00 -3.56
C ALA A 385 -16.78 10.90 -2.46
N SER A 386 -15.91 9.91 -2.55
CA SER A 386 -14.91 9.57 -1.54
C SER A 386 -13.75 8.78 -2.15
N GLU A 387 -12.58 8.97 -1.62
CA GLU A 387 -11.39 8.25 -2.04
C GLU A 387 -11.45 6.81 -1.50
N GLN A 388 -11.67 5.89 -2.41
CA GLN A 388 -11.75 4.44 -2.17
C GLN A 388 -11.33 3.70 -3.43
N LEU A 389 -10.66 2.57 -3.28
CA LEU A 389 -10.49 1.63 -4.39
C LEU A 389 -11.82 0.91 -4.63
N ARG A 390 -12.34 0.94 -5.86
CA ARG A 390 -13.63 0.33 -6.20
C ARG A 390 -13.46 -0.87 -7.10
N LEU A 391 -14.14 -1.97 -6.75
CA LEU A 391 -14.13 -3.22 -7.49
C LEU A 391 -15.56 -3.62 -7.87
N ASN A 392 -15.79 -3.85 -9.14
CA ASN A 392 -16.99 -4.53 -9.65
C ASN A 392 -16.75 -6.04 -9.62
N THR A 393 -17.30 -6.71 -8.63
CA THR A 393 -17.11 -8.15 -8.42
C THR A 393 -17.81 -9.01 -9.48
N ALA A 394 -18.70 -8.43 -10.30
CA ALA A 394 -19.35 -9.12 -11.41
C ALA A 394 -18.46 -9.21 -12.67
N ILE A 395 -17.38 -8.44 -12.76
CA ILE A 395 -16.41 -8.54 -13.86
C ILE A 395 -15.45 -9.70 -13.53
N PRO A 396 -15.43 -10.76 -14.34
CA PRO A 396 -14.56 -11.92 -14.08
C PRO A 396 -13.09 -11.53 -14.05
N ALA A 397 -12.30 -12.22 -13.22
CA ALA A 397 -10.86 -12.03 -13.17
C ALA A 397 -10.20 -12.42 -14.51
N THR A 398 -9.26 -11.61 -14.98
CA THR A 398 -8.38 -11.96 -16.09
C THR A 398 -7.30 -12.93 -15.59
N ALA A 399 -7.11 -14.06 -16.28
CA ALA A 399 -6.06 -15.01 -15.95
C ALA A 399 -4.67 -14.33 -15.98
N GLN A 400 -3.80 -14.67 -15.04
CA GLN A 400 -2.52 -13.98 -14.83
C GLN A 400 -1.68 -13.81 -16.12
N ALA A 401 -1.65 -14.83 -16.99
CA ALA A 401 -0.90 -14.78 -18.24
C ALA A 401 -1.46 -13.79 -19.27
N ASN A 402 -2.71 -13.36 -19.11
CA ASN A 402 -3.42 -12.47 -20.03
C ASN A 402 -3.65 -11.06 -19.45
N GLN A 403 -3.18 -10.81 -18.22
CA GLN A 403 -3.31 -9.51 -17.58
C GLN A 403 -2.49 -8.45 -18.29
N ASN A 404 -3.08 -7.29 -18.52
CA ASN A 404 -2.35 -6.13 -19.03
C ASN A 404 -2.00 -5.20 -17.86
N ARG A 405 -0.72 -4.81 -17.74
CA ARG A 405 -0.23 -3.93 -16.67
C ARG A 405 -0.90 -2.54 -16.66
N LEU A 406 -1.37 -2.07 -17.82
CA LEU A 406 -2.10 -0.81 -17.94
C LEU A 406 -3.61 -0.96 -17.70
N GLY A 407 -4.08 -2.12 -17.27
CA GLY A 407 -5.48 -2.34 -16.85
C GLY A 407 -6.51 -1.86 -17.86
N VAL A 408 -7.50 -1.14 -17.37
CA VAL A 408 -8.65 -0.68 -18.17
C VAL A 408 -8.27 0.20 -19.37
N ILE A 409 -7.23 1.03 -19.25
CA ILE A 409 -6.82 1.88 -20.40
C ILE A 409 -6.21 1.07 -21.55
N ALA A 410 -5.85 -0.19 -21.31
CA ALA A 410 -5.42 -1.14 -22.32
C ALA A 410 -6.46 -2.23 -22.61
N GLY A 411 -7.72 -2.06 -22.16
CA GLY A 411 -8.83 -2.97 -22.45
C GLY A 411 -8.99 -4.15 -21.48
N ASP A 412 -8.17 -4.25 -20.42
CA ASP A 412 -8.32 -5.25 -19.37
C ASP A 412 -9.21 -4.74 -18.23
N ASN A 413 -10.53 -4.95 -18.37
CA ASN A 413 -11.53 -4.43 -17.44
C ASN A 413 -11.48 -5.03 -16.03
N ALA A 414 -10.70 -6.09 -15.80
CA ALA A 414 -10.46 -6.64 -14.47
C ALA A 414 -9.24 -6.02 -13.76
N GLY A 415 -8.52 -5.09 -14.42
CA GLY A 415 -7.40 -4.36 -13.88
C GLY A 415 -7.77 -2.96 -13.40
N PHE A 416 -6.79 -2.25 -12.85
CA PHE A 416 -6.97 -0.89 -12.32
C PHE A 416 -7.57 0.07 -13.38
N PRO A 417 -8.57 0.93 -13.01
CA PRO A 417 -9.10 1.22 -11.68
C PRO A 417 -10.29 0.34 -11.22
N ASN A 418 -10.60 -0.77 -11.90
CA ASN A 418 -11.56 -1.74 -11.41
C ASN A 418 -10.90 -2.69 -10.41
N GLY A 419 -10.76 -2.24 -9.18
CA GLY A 419 -9.84 -2.80 -8.23
C GLY A 419 -8.37 -2.52 -8.60
N ARG A 420 -7.43 -3.19 -7.94
CA ARG A 420 -5.98 -3.12 -8.20
C ARG A 420 -5.35 -4.48 -7.95
N ARG A 421 -4.62 -4.99 -8.93
CA ARG A 421 -3.83 -6.22 -8.82
C ARG A 421 -2.35 -5.87 -8.57
N PRO A 422 -1.55 -6.77 -8.01
CA PRO A 422 -0.10 -6.53 -7.82
C PRO A 422 0.67 -6.22 -9.11
N GLY A 423 0.17 -6.70 -10.27
CA GLY A 423 0.78 -6.46 -11.58
C GLY A 423 0.33 -5.19 -12.30
N ASP A 424 -0.63 -4.43 -11.76
CA ASP A 424 -1.11 -3.19 -12.37
C ASP A 424 -0.11 -2.05 -12.14
N ASP A 425 0.34 -1.43 -13.22
CA ASP A 425 1.28 -0.29 -13.21
C ASP A 425 0.51 1.00 -12.94
N VAL A 426 0.24 1.22 -11.66
CA VAL A 426 -0.61 2.35 -11.25
C VAL A 426 0.07 3.71 -11.41
N VAL A 427 1.40 3.76 -11.49
CA VAL A 427 2.13 5.01 -11.74
C VAL A 427 1.88 5.49 -13.16
N ASP A 428 2.09 4.62 -14.15
CA ASP A 428 1.83 4.92 -15.56
C ASP A 428 0.34 5.23 -15.80
N ILE A 429 -0.55 4.43 -15.21
CA ILE A 429 -2.01 4.65 -15.35
C ILE A 429 -2.42 5.98 -14.73
N ALA A 430 -2.01 6.27 -13.47
CA ALA A 430 -2.41 7.50 -12.79
C ALA A 430 -1.85 8.75 -13.47
N LEU A 431 -0.61 8.71 -13.94
CA LEU A 431 0.00 9.82 -14.67
C LEU A 431 -0.80 10.13 -15.96
N ARG A 432 -1.14 9.10 -16.76
CA ARG A 432 -1.98 9.25 -17.95
C ARG A 432 -3.36 9.78 -17.62
N VAL A 433 -3.98 9.29 -16.54
CA VAL A 433 -5.31 9.72 -16.09
C VAL A 433 -5.29 11.20 -15.65
N VAL A 434 -4.31 11.64 -14.86
CA VAL A 434 -4.24 13.07 -14.46
C VAL A 434 -3.96 13.99 -15.65
N MET A 435 -3.28 13.49 -16.70
CA MET A 435 -3.05 14.21 -17.96
C MET A 435 -4.22 14.12 -18.95
N GLY A 436 -5.35 13.49 -18.55
CA GLY A 436 -6.62 13.53 -19.29
C GLY A 436 -6.93 12.28 -20.11
N LYS A 437 -6.26 11.15 -19.88
CA LYS A 437 -6.47 9.90 -20.63
C LYS A 437 -7.93 9.46 -20.70
N VAL A 438 -8.67 9.61 -19.62
CA VAL A 438 -10.10 9.23 -19.55
C VAL A 438 -10.93 9.99 -20.60
N CYS A 439 -10.58 11.25 -20.87
CA CYS A 439 -11.27 12.09 -21.86
C CYS A 439 -11.00 11.65 -23.32
N THR A 440 -9.97 10.84 -23.57
CA THR A 440 -9.66 10.31 -24.91
C THR A 440 -10.28 8.95 -25.21
N ILE A 441 -10.91 8.31 -24.21
CA ILE A 441 -11.52 6.98 -24.37
C ILE A 441 -12.97 7.15 -24.85
N ALA A 442 -13.25 6.68 -26.06
CA ALA A 442 -14.59 6.78 -26.67
C ALA A 442 -15.67 6.13 -25.79
N GLY A 443 -16.77 6.81 -25.60
CA GLY A 443 -17.90 6.39 -24.75
C GLY A 443 -17.69 6.68 -23.26
N VAL A 444 -16.48 6.57 -22.74
CA VAL A 444 -16.16 6.92 -21.34
C VAL A 444 -16.13 8.44 -21.19
N ASN A 445 -15.47 9.14 -22.11
CA ASN A 445 -15.35 10.59 -22.10
C ASN A 445 -16.69 11.31 -21.96
N THR A 446 -17.69 10.91 -22.75
CA THR A 446 -19.05 11.48 -22.69
C THR A 446 -19.71 11.18 -21.33
N ALA A 447 -19.52 9.95 -20.82
CA ALA A 447 -20.12 9.53 -19.56
C ALA A 447 -19.52 10.26 -18.34
N VAL A 448 -18.28 10.73 -18.44
CA VAL A 448 -17.60 11.52 -17.38
C VAL A 448 -17.64 13.04 -17.65
N GLY A 449 -18.26 13.47 -18.75
CA GLY A 449 -18.48 14.89 -19.05
C GLY A 449 -17.26 15.64 -19.57
N CYS A 450 -16.35 14.98 -20.30
CA CYS A 450 -15.22 15.62 -20.97
C CYS A 450 -15.10 15.22 -22.46
N LYS A 451 -14.20 15.84 -23.19
CA LYS A 451 -13.95 15.63 -24.63
C LYS A 451 -12.46 15.31 -24.86
N ALA A 452 -12.15 14.62 -25.95
CA ALA A 452 -10.76 14.32 -26.31
C ALA A 452 -9.91 15.59 -26.49
N THR A 453 -10.51 16.69 -26.93
CA THR A 453 -9.84 17.99 -27.06
C THR A 453 -9.44 18.63 -25.73
N ASP A 454 -10.03 18.18 -24.61
CA ASP A 454 -9.69 18.67 -23.27
C ASP A 454 -8.36 18.08 -22.75
N ALA A 455 -7.83 17.06 -23.43
CA ALA A 455 -6.54 16.45 -23.14
C ALA A 455 -5.52 16.74 -24.26
N PRO A 456 -5.00 17.97 -24.36
CA PRO A 456 -4.19 18.41 -25.50
C PRO A 456 -2.85 17.67 -25.64
N SER A 457 -2.38 17.01 -24.59
CA SER A 457 -1.19 16.11 -24.63
C SER A 457 -1.56 14.64 -24.88
N GLY A 458 -2.85 14.32 -25.05
CA GLY A 458 -3.32 12.97 -25.37
C GLY A 458 -3.47 12.04 -24.16
N GLY A 459 -3.14 12.49 -22.98
CA GLY A 459 -3.22 11.72 -21.73
C GLY A 459 -2.11 10.70 -21.56
#